data_0e20a0f1b2e31d8a28bbe9af8b72eb94
#
_entry.id   0e20a0f1b2e31d8a28bbe9af8b72eb94
#
_cell.length_a   1.000
_cell.length_b   1.000
_cell.length_c   1.000
_cell.angle_alpha   90.00
_cell.angle_beta   90.00
_cell.angle_gamma   90.00
#
_symmetry.space_group_name_H-M   'P 1'
#
loop_
_entity.id
_entity.type
_entity.pdbx_description
1 polymer ?
#
loop_
_entity_poly.entity_id
_entity_poly.type
_entity_poly.pdbx_seq_one_letter_code
_entity_poly.pdbx_strand_id
1 'polypeptide(L)'
;GHMLLSTLHTSDTATAIPRLLDMGVEPYLAASTINIIIGQRLVRTLCTVCKKAGCETCSGRGYFGRIGINEVLMVNDAIREAITKKATASDIKQIAVKTGMHTMMDDGFKKAALGLTTKEEVLRVIHE
;
A
#
# COMPACT_ATOMS: atom_id res chain seq x y z
N GLY A 1 -10.77 -25.38 1.48
CA GLY A 1 -10.86 -24.63 2.43
C GLY A 1 -9.76 -24.21 3.41
N HIS A 2 -8.48 -24.10 2.99
CA HIS A 2 -7.46 -23.55 3.89
C HIS A 2 -7.25 -22.05 3.60
N MET A 3 -6.97 -21.26 4.66
CA MET A 3 -6.50 -19.91 4.49
C MET A 3 -5.09 -19.94 3.90
N LEU A 4 -4.89 -19.23 2.80
CA LEU A 4 -3.59 -19.11 2.14
C LEU A 4 -3.09 -17.67 2.26
N LEU A 5 -1.82 -17.51 2.60
CA LEU A 5 -1.09 -16.26 2.54
C LEU A 5 -0.01 -16.36 1.47
N SER A 6 0.05 -15.37 0.60
CA SER A 6 1.03 -15.31 -0.48
C SER A 6 1.53 -13.88 -0.69
N THR A 7 2.60 -13.71 -1.43
CA THR A 7 3.16 -12.39 -1.77
C THR A 7 3.14 -12.19 -3.28
N LEU A 8 2.93 -10.93 -3.69
CA LEU A 8 2.95 -10.51 -5.08
C LEU A 8 3.73 -9.20 -5.19
N HIS A 9 4.57 -9.09 -6.23
CA HIS A 9 5.32 -7.86 -6.49
C HIS A 9 4.48 -6.90 -7.34
N THR A 10 3.85 -5.93 -6.68
CA THR A 10 3.03 -4.88 -7.30
C THR A 10 3.28 -3.54 -6.63
N SER A 11 2.97 -2.45 -7.31
CA SER A 11 3.17 -1.09 -6.81
C SER A 11 2.18 -0.71 -5.70
N ASP A 12 0.94 -1.19 -5.80
CA ASP A 12 -0.15 -0.98 -4.84
C ASP A 12 -1.12 -2.18 -4.81
N THR A 13 -2.13 -2.12 -3.93
CA THR A 13 -3.10 -3.22 -3.76
C THR A 13 -4.01 -3.40 -4.96
N ALA A 14 -4.42 -2.31 -5.62
CA ALA A 14 -5.35 -2.39 -6.74
C ALA A 14 -4.71 -3.01 -7.99
N THR A 15 -3.42 -2.80 -8.20
CA THR A 15 -2.66 -3.40 -9.32
C THR A 15 -2.43 -4.90 -9.16
N ALA A 16 -2.53 -5.42 -7.94
CA ALA A 16 -2.39 -6.85 -7.69
C ALA A 16 -3.47 -7.68 -8.40
N ILE A 17 -4.67 -7.16 -8.51
CA ILE A 17 -5.81 -7.89 -9.12
C ILE A 17 -5.61 -8.10 -10.63
N PRO A 18 -5.42 -7.07 -11.48
CA PRO A 18 -5.09 -7.29 -12.88
C PRO A 18 -3.85 -8.18 -13.06
N ARG A 19 -2.84 -8.03 -12.22
CA ARG A 19 -1.63 -8.85 -12.28
C ARG A 19 -1.91 -10.34 -12.09
N LEU A 20 -2.80 -10.70 -11.16
CA LEU A 20 -3.24 -12.09 -10.98
C LEU A 20 -3.99 -12.61 -12.20
N LEU A 21 -4.86 -11.79 -12.80
CA LEU A 21 -5.58 -12.16 -14.01
C LEU A 21 -4.63 -12.38 -15.20
N ASP A 22 -3.61 -11.52 -15.35
CA ASP A 22 -2.55 -11.65 -16.37
C ASP A 22 -1.71 -12.91 -16.18
N MET A 23 -1.57 -13.38 -14.94
CA MET A 23 -0.92 -14.65 -14.61
C MET A 23 -1.79 -15.88 -14.88
N GLY A 24 -2.99 -15.70 -15.43
CA GLY A 24 -3.90 -16.78 -15.81
C GLY A 24 -4.89 -17.20 -14.72
N VAL A 25 -5.03 -16.42 -13.65
CA VAL A 25 -6.09 -16.67 -12.64
C VAL A 25 -7.42 -16.25 -13.23
N GLU A 26 -8.38 -17.15 -13.24
CA GLU A 26 -9.74 -16.86 -13.73
C GLU A 26 -10.43 -15.80 -12.86
N PRO A 27 -11.09 -14.79 -13.46
CA PRO A 27 -11.71 -13.68 -12.72
C PRO A 27 -12.67 -14.12 -11.63
N TYR A 28 -13.49 -15.15 -11.88
CA TYR A 28 -14.44 -15.65 -10.90
C TYR A 28 -13.74 -16.33 -9.70
N LEU A 29 -12.59 -16.98 -9.92
CA LEU A 29 -11.78 -17.56 -8.86
C LEU A 29 -11.14 -16.47 -8.02
N ALA A 30 -10.52 -15.46 -8.65
CA ALA A 30 -9.97 -14.31 -7.96
C ALA A 30 -11.05 -13.61 -7.10
N ALA A 31 -12.22 -13.34 -7.68
CA ALA A 31 -13.33 -12.68 -6.98
C ALA A 31 -13.85 -13.49 -5.78
N SER A 32 -13.86 -14.83 -5.87
CA SER A 32 -14.41 -15.68 -4.81
C SER A 32 -13.42 -16.04 -3.71
N THR A 33 -12.12 -16.04 -4.02
CA THR A 33 -11.09 -16.54 -3.10
C THR A 33 -10.28 -15.45 -2.40
N ILE A 34 -10.08 -14.30 -3.05
CA ILE A 34 -9.35 -13.20 -2.44
C ILE A 34 -10.25 -12.48 -1.42
N ASN A 35 -9.76 -12.35 -0.20
CA ASN A 35 -10.46 -11.64 0.86
C ASN A 35 -9.84 -10.28 1.16
N ILE A 36 -8.50 -10.22 1.21
CA ILE A 36 -7.75 -9.03 1.58
C ILE A 36 -6.48 -8.97 0.73
N ILE A 37 -6.12 -7.76 0.30
CA ILE A 37 -4.81 -7.45 -0.27
C ILE A 37 -4.17 -6.35 0.57
N ILE A 38 -2.96 -6.58 1.05
CA ILE A 38 -2.20 -5.63 1.86
C ILE A 38 -1.01 -5.13 1.04
N GLY A 39 -0.95 -3.83 0.82
CA GLY A 39 0.19 -3.15 0.24
C GLY A 39 1.03 -2.49 1.32
N GLN A 40 2.36 -2.61 1.22
CA GLN A 40 3.29 -2.01 2.17
C GLN A 40 4.51 -1.46 1.44
N ARG A 41 4.95 -0.28 1.87
CA ARG A 41 6.26 0.28 1.53
C ARG A 41 6.95 0.77 2.79
N LEU A 42 8.27 0.88 2.76
CA LEU A 42 9.08 1.37 3.88
C LEU A 42 9.56 2.79 3.58
N VAL A 43 9.24 3.71 4.48
CA VAL A 43 9.76 5.09 4.50
C VAL A 43 10.80 5.23 5.62
N ARG A 44 11.75 6.13 5.43
CA ARG A 44 12.75 6.44 6.47
C ARG A 44 12.08 7.17 7.63
N THR A 45 12.44 6.81 8.85
CA THR A 45 11.98 7.44 10.07
C THR A 45 12.86 8.63 10.40
N LEU A 46 12.28 9.74 10.83
CA LEU A 46 13.06 10.89 11.33
C LEU A 46 13.92 10.48 12.52
N CYS A 47 15.14 10.97 12.54
CA CYS A 47 16.01 10.77 13.68
C CYS A 47 15.40 11.41 14.93
N THR A 48 15.24 10.64 15.98
CA THR A 48 14.62 11.09 17.24
C THR A 48 15.47 12.14 17.97
N VAL A 49 16.79 12.14 17.73
CA VAL A 49 17.74 13.05 18.35
C VAL A 49 17.74 14.43 17.68
N CYS A 50 17.86 14.48 16.35
CA CYS A 50 18.06 15.73 15.62
C CYS A 50 16.86 16.17 14.76
N LYS A 51 15.81 15.35 14.63
CA LYS A 51 14.59 15.66 13.87
C LYS A 51 14.86 16.28 12.48
N LYS A 52 15.73 15.65 11.69
CA LYS A 52 16.15 16.04 10.33
C LYS A 52 17.37 16.96 10.25
N ALA A 53 17.80 17.63 11.32
CA ALA A 53 18.95 18.54 11.27
C ALA A 53 20.29 17.85 10.93
N GLY A 54 20.37 16.55 11.19
CA GLY A 54 21.61 15.77 11.05
C GLY A 54 22.40 15.76 12.36
N CYS A 55 22.86 14.58 12.77
CA CYS A 55 23.68 14.39 13.95
C CYS A 55 24.53 13.13 13.77
N GLU A 56 25.42 12.87 14.73
CA GLU A 56 26.29 11.69 14.73
C GLU A 56 25.47 10.39 14.69
N THR A 57 24.39 10.28 15.49
CA THR A 57 23.52 9.11 15.55
C THR A 57 22.94 8.71 14.19
N CYS A 58 22.59 9.67 13.35
CA CYS A 58 22.06 9.42 12.00
C CYS A 58 23.12 9.64 10.90
N SER A 59 24.38 9.83 11.27
CA SER A 59 25.49 10.10 10.34
C SER A 59 25.17 11.28 9.39
N GLY A 60 24.64 12.37 9.94
CA GLY A 60 24.31 13.59 9.19
C GLY A 60 23.04 13.50 8.32
N ARG A 61 22.40 12.33 8.18
CA ARG A 61 21.31 12.10 7.23
C ARG A 61 19.95 12.64 7.69
N GLY A 62 19.77 12.93 8.98
CA GLY A 62 18.50 13.36 9.56
C GLY A 62 17.44 12.25 9.69
N TYR A 63 17.72 11.06 9.20
CA TYR A 63 16.83 9.90 9.27
C TYR A 63 17.56 8.71 9.92
N PHE A 64 16.84 7.94 10.74
CA PHE A 64 17.35 6.74 11.38
C PHE A 64 16.25 5.68 11.52
N GLY A 65 16.46 4.50 10.89
CA GLY A 65 15.47 3.45 10.82
C GLY A 65 14.43 3.63 9.70
N ARG A 66 13.44 2.76 9.68
CA ARG A 66 12.35 2.73 8.69
C ARG A 66 11.05 2.34 9.37
N ILE A 67 9.93 2.83 8.83
CA ILE A 67 8.57 2.47 9.24
C ILE A 67 7.75 2.12 8.00
N GLY A 68 6.83 1.16 8.14
CA GLY A 68 5.90 0.81 7.07
C GLY A 68 4.86 1.91 6.86
N ILE A 69 4.50 2.15 5.61
CA ILE A 69 3.24 2.79 5.20
C ILE A 69 2.42 1.74 4.49
N ASN A 70 1.15 1.63 4.82
CA ASN A 70 0.33 0.51 4.42
C ASN A 70 -0.98 0.98 3.80
N GLU A 71 -1.53 0.15 2.91
CA GLU A 71 -2.93 0.22 2.49
C GLU A 71 -3.53 -1.18 2.53
N VAL A 72 -4.81 -1.26 2.84
CA VAL A 72 -5.54 -2.53 2.95
C VAL A 72 -6.78 -2.46 2.07
N LEU A 73 -6.80 -3.28 1.03
CA LEU A 73 -7.94 -3.45 0.14
C LEU A 73 -8.76 -4.65 0.61
N MET A 74 -9.95 -4.39 1.13
CA MET A 74 -10.94 -5.42 1.46
C MET A 74 -11.73 -5.78 0.22
N VAL A 75 -11.77 -7.08 -0.13
CA VAL A 75 -12.52 -7.55 -1.30
C VAL A 75 -13.98 -7.73 -0.91
N ASN A 76 -14.73 -6.63 -0.92
CA ASN A 76 -16.18 -6.59 -0.73
C ASN A 76 -16.93 -6.90 -2.05
N ASP A 77 -18.26 -6.94 -2.01
CA ASP A 77 -19.08 -7.29 -3.17
C ASP A 77 -18.86 -6.37 -4.37
N ALA A 78 -18.68 -5.07 -4.15
CA ALA A 78 -18.39 -4.12 -5.22
C ALA A 78 -17.04 -4.40 -5.90
N ILE A 79 -16.02 -4.77 -5.11
CA ILE A 79 -14.71 -5.18 -5.66
C ILE A 79 -14.82 -6.53 -6.37
N ARG A 80 -15.58 -7.50 -5.83
CA ARG A 80 -15.82 -8.79 -6.50
C ARG A 80 -16.46 -8.62 -7.87
N GLU A 81 -17.46 -7.75 -7.96
CA GLU A 81 -18.11 -7.41 -9.24
C GLU A 81 -17.11 -6.77 -10.22
N ALA A 82 -16.29 -5.83 -9.75
CA ALA A 82 -15.26 -5.20 -10.57
C ALA A 82 -14.23 -6.22 -11.09
N ILE A 83 -13.78 -7.16 -10.24
CA ILE A 83 -12.86 -8.25 -10.65
C ILE A 83 -13.50 -9.10 -11.75
N THR A 84 -14.75 -9.53 -11.57
CA THR A 84 -15.47 -10.36 -12.55
C THR A 84 -15.63 -9.66 -13.90
N LYS A 85 -15.81 -8.33 -13.88
CA LYS A 85 -15.88 -7.48 -15.08
C LYS A 85 -14.49 -7.14 -15.66
N LYS A 86 -13.41 -7.63 -15.10
CA LYS A 86 -12.02 -7.32 -15.49
C LYS A 86 -11.76 -5.80 -15.48
N ALA A 87 -12.25 -5.11 -14.46
CA ALA A 87 -12.06 -3.67 -14.30
C ALA A 87 -10.57 -3.32 -14.18
N THR A 88 -10.20 -2.11 -14.58
CA THR A 88 -8.82 -1.64 -14.50
C THR A 88 -8.39 -1.43 -13.04
N ALA A 89 -7.08 -1.40 -12.79
CA ALA A 89 -6.54 -1.08 -11.47
C ALA A 89 -7.05 0.28 -10.95
N SER A 90 -7.20 1.26 -11.85
CA SER A 90 -7.74 2.58 -11.51
C SER A 90 -9.19 2.51 -11.03
N ASP A 91 -10.03 1.74 -11.73
CA ASP A 91 -11.44 1.57 -11.35
C ASP A 91 -11.56 0.86 -10.00
N ILE A 92 -10.79 -0.22 -9.82
CA ILE A 92 -10.74 -0.96 -8.56
C ILE A 92 -10.31 -0.05 -7.41
N LYS A 93 -9.28 0.77 -7.61
CA LYS A 93 -8.82 1.73 -6.61
C LYS A 93 -9.89 2.77 -6.25
N GLN A 94 -10.58 3.31 -7.26
CA GLN A 94 -11.67 4.26 -7.02
C GLN A 94 -12.81 3.64 -6.20
N ILE A 95 -13.22 2.40 -6.54
CA ILE A 95 -14.24 1.67 -5.80
C ILE A 95 -13.77 1.42 -4.36
N ALA A 96 -12.53 0.96 -4.18
CA ALA A 96 -11.97 0.69 -2.86
C ALA A 96 -11.95 1.94 -1.97
N VAL A 97 -11.50 3.08 -2.50
CA VAL A 97 -11.48 4.36 -1.76
C VAL A 97 -12.90 4.80 -1.41
N LYS A 98 -13.86 4.71 -2.34
CA LYS A 98 -15.28 5.03 -2.07
C LYS A 98 -15.89 4.13 -1.00
N THR A 99 -15.41 2.90 -0.86
CA THR A 99 -15.87 1.94 0.17
C THR A 99 -15.04 1.98 1.45
N GLY A 100 -14.18 2.99 1.63
CA GLY A 100 -13.49 3.27 2.89
C GLY A 100 -12.02 2.85 2.96
N MET A 101 -11.39 2.44 1.86
CA MET A 101 -9.96 2.17 1.84
C MET A 101 -9.16 3.45 2.05
N HIS A 102 -8.22 3.42 3.00
CA HIS A 102 -7.17 4.43 3.13
C HIS A 102 -5.96 4.01 2.29
N THR A 103 -5.46 4.94 1.48
CA THR A 103 -4.29 4.69 0.62
C THR A 103 -2.98 4.71 1.42
N MET A 104 -1.90 4.15 0.84
CA MET A 104 -0.55 4.29 1.42
C MET A 104 -0.15 5.75 1.62
N MET A 105 -0.61 6.66 0.74
CA MET A 105 -0.37 8.10 0.87
C MET A 105 -1.06 8.66 2.11
N ASP A 106 -2.31 8.28 2.37
CA ASP A 106 -3.06 8.73 3.55
C ASP A 106 -2.36 8.27 4.84
N ASP A 107 -1.96 7.00 4.91
CA ASP A 107 -1.23 6.45 6.05
C ASP A 107 0.14 7.13 6.22
N GLY A 108 0.86 7.33 5.13
CA GLY A 108 2.14 8.03 5.12
C GLY A 108 2.01 9.48 5.62
N PHE A 109 1.00 10.21 5.17
CA PHE A 109 0.77 11.60 5.60
C PHE A 109 0.33 11.69 7.06
N LYS A 110 -0.46 10.74 7.56
CA LYS A 110 -0.75 10.62 9.00
C LYS A 110 0.53 10.43 9.81
N LYS A 111 1.43 9.55 9.37
CA LYS A 111 2.73 9.30 10.02
C LYS A 111 3.66 10.52 9.94
N ALA A 112 3.62 11.26 8.83
CA ALA A 112 4.35 12.53 8.71
C ALA A 112 3.80 13.60 9.67
N ALA A 113 2.48 13.70 9.83
CA ALA A 113 1.85 14.62 10.79
C ALA A 113 2.22 14.28 12.24
N LEU A 114 2.43 12.99 12.55
CA LEU A 114 2.91 12.53 13.85
C LEU A 114 4.42 12.74 14.06
N GLY A 115 5.14 13.30 13.07
CA GLY A 115 6.58 13.54 13.15
C GLY A 115 7.44 12.26 13.05
N LEU A 116 6.88 11.15 12.55
CA LEU A 116 7.60 9.89 12.38
C LEU A 116 8.44 9.87 11.09
N THR A 117 7.99 10.57 10.06
CA THR A 117 8.65 10.72 8.76
C THR A 117 8.34 12.10 8.18
N THR A 118 8.62 12.34 6.91
CA THR A 118 8.26 13.60 6.22
C THR A 118 7.38 13.34 5.01
N LYS A 119 6.61 14.35 4.59
CA LYS A 119 5.77 14.26 3.38
C LYS A 119 6.61 14.00 2.13
N GLU A 120 7.77 14.64 2.03
CA GLU A 120 8.71 14.47 0.91
C GLU A 120 9.20 13.03 0.81
N GLU A 121 9.50 12.39 1.96
CA GLU A 121 9.93 11.00 1.99
C GLU A 121 8.81 10.04 1.57
N VAL A 122 7.58 10.30 2.01
CA VAL A 122 6.38 9.53 1.60
C VAL A 122 6.18 9.63 0.10
N LEU A 123 6.20 10.85 -0.46
CA LEU A 123 6.03 11.06 -1.90
C LEU A 123 7.15 10.41 -2.71
N ARG A 124 8.40 10.51 -2.25
CA ARG A 124 9.54 9.85 -2.89
C ARG A 124 9.29 8.34 -3.05
N VAL A 125 8.88 7.68 -1.98
CA VAL A 125 8.70 6.22 -1.97
C VAL A 125 7.47 5.77 -2.78
N ILE A 126 6.42 6.57 -2.84
CA ILE A 126 5.21 6.22 -3.60
C ILE A 126 5.44 6.37 -5.12
N HIS A 127 6.28 7.30 -5.55
CA HIS A 127 6.56 7.56 -6.96
C HIS A 127 7.77 6.78 -7.52
N GLU A 128 8.51 6.06 -6.68
CA GLU A 128 9.52 5.06 -7.08
C GLU A 128 8.84 3.74 -7.53
#